data_d02e658795a1ea7739576eb3e0f89841
#
_entry.id   d02e658795a1ea7739576eb3e0f89841
#
_cell.length_a   1.000
_cell.length_b   1.000
_cell.length_c   1.000
_cell.angle_alpha   90.00
_cell.angle_beta   90.00
_cell.angle_gamma   90.00
#
_symmetry.space_group_name_H-M   'P 1'
#
loop_
_entity.id
_entity.type
_entity.pdbx_description
1 polymer ?
#
loop_
_entity_poly.entity_id
_entity_poly.type
_entity_poly.pdbx_seq_one_letter_code
_entity_poly.pdbx_strand_id
1 'polypeptide(L)' 'MALSESVKESLEDASASLRNALAFAARGEKPHVCKGIAEMISSIENLTTIEDIFDKLDNRKDGDSGKWGPLTDLGE' A
#
# COMPACT_ATOMS: atom_id res chain seq x y z
N MET A 1 4.51 11.49 -4.88
CA MET A 1 3.30 12.19 -4.44
C MET A 1 2.55 11.39 -3.40
N ALA A 2 2.15 12.04 -2.34
CA ALA A 2 1.48 11.35 -1.25
C ALA A 2 -0.01 11.18 -1.54
N LEU A 3 -0.59 10.17 -0.95
CA LEU A 3 -2.03 10.00 -1.01
C LEU A 3 -2.70 11.14 -0.26
N SER A 4 -3.89 11.53 -0.73
CA SER A 4 -4.66 12.50 0.01
C SER A 4 -5.08 11.90 1.34
N GLU A 5 -5.38 12.76 2.30
CA GLU A 5 -5.77 12.31 3.62
C GLU A 5 -7.04 11.46 3.56
N SER A 6 -7.98 11.87 2.73
CA SER A 6 -9.23 11.12 2.60
C SER A 6 -9.01 9.72 2.06
N VAL A 7 -8.16 9.61 1.05
CA VAL A 7 -7.88 8.29 0.48
C VAL A 7 -7.14 7.43 1.48
N LYS A 8 -6.17 8.02 2.18
CA LYS A 8 -5.39 7.29 3.15
C LYS A 8 -6.28 6.75 4.27
N GLU A 9 -7.17 7.59 4.79
CA GLU A 9 -8.07 7.15 5.85
C GLU A 9 -9.01 6.06 5.36
N SER A 10 -9.50 6.20 4.14
CA SER A 10 -10.39 5.20 3.58
C SER A 10 -9.69 3.86 3.41
N LEU A 11 -8.43 3.89 3.00
CA LEU A 11 -7.67 2.66 2.86
C LEU A 11 -7.40 2.02 4.22
N GLU A 12 -7.14 2.83 5.24
CA GLU A 12 -6.94 2.30 6.57
C GLU A 12 -8.21 1.67 7.10
N ASP A 13 -9.35 2.30 6.87
CA ASP A 13 -10.63 1.74 7.27
C ASP A 13 -10.91 0.43 6.54
N ALA A 14 -10.61 0.41 5.25
CA ALA A 14 -10.82 -0.81 4.47
C ALA A 14 -9.94 -1.94 4.99
N SER A 15 -8.69 -1.63 5.32
CA SER A 15 -7.78 -2.62 5.85
C SER A 15 -8.30 -3.17 7.18
N ALA A 16 -8.80 -2.29 8.04
CA ALA A 16 -9.33 -2.72 9.33
C ALA A 16 -10.55 -3.63 9.14
N SER A 17 -11.42 -3.28 8.19
CA SER A 17 -12.59 -4.10 7.91
C SER A 17 -12.19 -5.45 7.35
N LEU A 18 -11.18 -5.49 6.49
CA LEU A 18 -10.70 -6.73 5.94
C LEU A 18 -10.06 -7.62 7.01
N ARG A 19 -9.37 -7.02 7.98
CA ARG A 19 -8.81 -7.80 9.07
C ARG A 19 -9.90 -8.43 9.92
N ASN A 20 -11.00 -7.70 10.14
CA ASN A 20 -12.15 -8.28 10.82
C ASN A 20 -12.74 -9.41 10.01
N ALA A 21 -12.87 -9.23 8.70
CA ALA A 21 -13.39 -10.27 7.85
C ALA A 21 -12.50 -11.50 7.87
N LEU A 22 -11.19 -11.29 7.89
CA LEU A 22 -10.26 -12.40 7.95
C LEU A 22 -10.41 -13.18 9.25
N ALA A 23 -10.59 -12.48 10.36
CA ALA A 23 -10.79 -13.14 11.63
C ALA A 23 -12.04 -14.01 11.62
N PHE A 24 -13.11 -13.53 11.02
CA PHE A 24 -14.32 -14.34 10.90
C PHE A 24 -14.14 -15.48 9.92
N ALA A 25 -13.48 -15.22 8.80
CA ALA A 25 -13.27 -16.23 7.79
C ALA A 25 -12.41 -17.38 8.32
N ALA A 26 -11.46 -17.07 9.17
CA ALA A 26 -10.57 -18.09 9.72
C ALA A 26 -11.31 -19.13 10.56
N ARG A 27 -12.51 -18.81 10.99
CA ARG A 27 -13.29 -19.71 11.84
C ARG A 27 -14.08 -20.73 11.05
N GLY A 28 -14.43 -20.43 9.82
CA GLY A 28 -15.30 -21.34 9.12
C GLY A 28 -15.25 -21.29 7.62
N GLU A 29 -14.50 -20.37 7.05
CA GLU A 29 -14.44 -20.29 5.60
C GLU A 29 -13.33 -21.16 5.06
N LYS A 30 -13.43 -21.42 3.77
CA LYS A 30 -12.41 -22.23 3.11
C LYS A 30 -11.09 -21.47 3.02
N PRO A 31 -9.98 -22.20 2.95
CA PRO A 31 -8.68 -21.53 2.94
C PRO A 31 -8.48 -20.53 1.85
N HIS A 32 -9.08 -20.74 0.67
CA HIS A 32 -8.88 -19.78 -0.40
C HIS A 32 -9.57 -18.43 -0.12
N VAL A 33 -10.61 -18.43 0.69
CA VAL A 33 -11.25 -17.19 1.10
C VAL A 33 -10.32 -16.41 2.01
N CYS A 34 -9.73 -17.10 2.99
CA CYS A 34 -8.79 -16.45 3.91
C CYS A 34 -7.59 -15.91 3.15
N LYS A 35 -7.08 -16.68 2.19
CA LYS A 35 -5.93 -16.25 1.42
C LYS A 35 -6.28 -15.01 0.59
N GLY A 36 -7.46 -15.01 -0.02
CA GLY A 36 -7.87 -13.87 -0.82
C GLY A 36 -7.98 -12.60 0.00
N ILE A 37 -8.55 -12.71 1.20
CA ILE A 37 -8.67 -11.54 2.07
C ILE A 37 -7.30 -11.06 2.51
N ALA A 38 -6.41 -11.98 2.88
CA ALA A 38 -5.07 -11.61 3.28
C ALA A 38 -4.32 -10.91 2.16
N GLU A 39 -4.53 -11.34 0.93
CA GLU A 39 -3.90 -10.70 -0.22
C GLU A 39 -4.43 -9.28 -0.42
N MET A 40 -5.70 -9.06 -0.17
CA MET A 40 -6.26 -7.72 -0.26
C MET A 40 -5.64 -6.80 0.78
N ILE A 41 -5.48 -7.29 2.00
CA ILE A 41 -4.84 -6.51 3.05
C ILE A 41 -3.42 -6.15 2.65
N SER A 42 -2.67 -7.12 2.14
CA SER A 42 -1.31 -6.89 1.70
C SER A 42 -1.24 -5.85 0.58
N SER A 43 -2.20 -5.90 -0.34
CA SER A 43 -2.23 -4.94 -1.43
C SER A 43 -2.42 -3.52 -0.92
N ILE A 44 -3.29 -3.34 0.06
CA ILE A 44 -3.50 -2.02 0.63
C ILE A 44 -2.25 -1.54 1.34
N GLU A 45 -1.63 -2.42 2.11
CA GLU A 45 -0.42 -2.04 2.85
C GLU A 45 0.72 -1.72 1.91
N ASN A 46 0.84 -2.49 0.83
CA ASN A 46 1.88 -2.23 -0.16
C ASN A 46 1.68 -0.89 -0.84
N LEU A 47 0.44 -0.57 -1.18
CA LEU A 47 0.15 0.71 -1.82
C LEU A 47 0.52 1.86 -0.90
N THR A 48 0.15 1.77 0.37
CA THR A 48 0.45 2.81 1.33
C THR A 48 1.96 2.97 1.50
N THR A 49 2.67 1.85 1.58
CA THR A 49 4.12 1.88 1.75
C THR A 49 4.80 2.49 0.53
N ILE A 50 4.35 2.11 -0.66
CA ILE A 50 4.94 2.64 -1.89
C ILE A 50 4.72 4.14 -1.98
N GLU A 51 3.54 4.61 -1.62
CA GLU A 51 3.27 6.04 -1.67
C GLU A 51 4.11 6.79 -0.65
N ASP A 52 4.34 6.20 0.52
CA ASP A 52 5.20 6.82 1.51
C ASP A 52 6.63 6.95 0.98
N ILE A 53 7.10 5.92 0.29
CA ILE A 53 8.44 5.95 -0.29
C ILE A 53 8.54 7.04 -1.34
N PHE A 54 7.55 7.12 -2.22
CA PHE A 54 7.54 8.15 -3.25
C PHE A 54 7.50 9.55 -2.64
N ASP A 55 6.73 9.71 -1.57
CA ASP A 55 6.65 11.00 -0.91
C ASP A 55 8.01 11.40 -0.33
N LYS A 56 8.71 10.45 0.26
CA LYS A 56 10.03 10.73 0.80
C LYS A 56 11.02 11.10 -0.31
N LEU A 57 10.92 10.43 -1.44
CA LEU A 57 11.78 10.75 -2.58
C LEU A 57 11.48 12.13 -3.12
N ASP A 58 10.20 12.49 -3.19
CA ASP A 58 9.83 13.82 -3.63
C ASP A 58 10.40 14.88 -2.71
N ASN A 59 10.35 14.64 -1.42
CA ASN A 59 10.87 15.60 -0.46
C ASN A 59 12.38 15.77 -0.56
N ARG A 60 13.07 14.76 -1.06
CA ARG A 60 14.52 14.80 -1.15
C ARG A 60 15.02 15.21 -2.51
N LYS A 61 14.15 15.35 -3.45
CA LYS A 61 14.56 15.52 -4.84
C LYS A 61 15.33 16.82 -5.10
N ASP A 62 15.12 17.82 -4.27
CA ASP A 62 15.82 19.08 -4.47
C ASP A 62 17.32 18.88 -4.54
N GLY A 63 17.84 18.01 -3.73
CA GLY A 63 19.25 17.77 -3.72
C GLY A 63 19.67 16.55 -4.51
N ASP A 64 18.73 15.66 -4.77
CA ASP A 64 19.09 14.36 -5.30
C ASP A 64 18.41 14.00 -6.60
N SER A 65 17.59 14.87 -7.12
CA SER A 65 16.79 14.52 -8.28
C SER A 65 17.63 14.00 -9.43
N GLY A 66 18.80 14.54 -9.61
CA GLY A 66 19.68 14.10 -10.67
C GLY A 66 20.09 12.65 -10.52
N LYS A 67 20.23 12.22 -9.29
CA LYS A 67 20.64 10.85 -9.03
C LYS A 67 19.56 9.85 -9.36
N TRP A 68 18.34 10.27 -9.28
CA TRP A 68 17.23 9.38 -9.51
C TRP A 68 16.87 9.25 -10.96
N GLY A 69 17.44 10.11 -11.81
CA GLY A 69 17.21 10.01 -13.22
C GLY A 69 17.49 8.62 -13.77
N PRO A 70 18.64 8.04 -13.47
CA PRO A 70 18.95 6.71 -13.98
C PRO A 70 17.96 5.65 -13.54
N LEU A 71 17.51 5.74 -12.29
CA LEU A 71 16.54 4.78 -11.80
C LEU A 71 15.21 4.95 -12.51
N THR A 72 14.84 6.18 -12.73
CA THR A 72 13.62 6.46 -13.45
C THR A 72 13.72 5.92 -14.88
N ASP A 73 14.87 6.07 -15.46
CA ASP A 73 15.08 5.56 -16.82
C ASP A 73 14.91 4.07 -16.89
N LEU A 74 15.26 3.37 -15.85
CA LEU A 74 15.07 1.93 -15.84
C LEU A 74 13.61 1.55 -15.93
N GLY A 75 12.77 2.41 -15.45
CA GLY A 75 11.34 2.18 -15.54
C GLY A 75 10.79 2.47 -16.90
N GLU A 76 11.59 3.02 -17.74
CA GLU A 76 11.12 3.38 -19.07
C GLU A 76 11.18 2.23 -20.02
#